data_889365115ca04fe76c47b6ce180f5e84
#
_entry.id   889365115ca04fe76c47b6ce180f5e84
#
_cell.length_a   1.000
_cell.length_b   1.000
_cell.length_c   1.000
_cell.angle_alpha   90.00
_cell.angle_beta   90.00
_cell.angle_gamma   90.00
#
_symmetry.space_group_name_H-M   'P 1'
#
loop_
_entity.id
_entity.type
_entity.pdbx_description
1 polymer ?
#
loop_
_entity_poly.entity_id
_entity_poly.type
_entity_poly.pdbx_seq_one_letter_code
_entity_poly.pdbx_strand_id
1 'polypeptide(L)'
;MLNLSLDEVKAYAADYTAVPVAKECFADMVTPLGFLATVKNSSSDYFLLESLENDENWSRYSFIGFDPVLKLRCKDYEAEAVSGSAAVKFTTVDPLEKIKEILAEYKVPAIKNLPLFTGGFVGYFGYDFYQYCEPAIKFDKAKATDFADFDLMLFDKLIAFDKLKQKIYIIVNVKTDNVEVNYARAEREINAIEAMLNQPVKPKPFTRANLGKIKSNQSREFYNNSIARCREYIKKGDAFQIVYSQRFTAEYDSDL
;
A
#
# COMPACT_ATOMS: atom_id res chain seq x y z
N MET A 1 22.84 4.31 -15.01
CA MET A 1 23.58 3.08 -14.61
C MET A 1 22.83 2.47 -13.46
N LEU A 2 22.68 1.14 -13.42
CA LEU A 2 22.05 0.44 -12.29
C LEU A 2 23.00 0.41 -11.08
N ASN A 3 22.44 0.30 -9.88
CA ASN A 3 23.19 0.25 -8.62
C ASN A 3 23.98 -1.06 -8.44
N LEU A 4 23.52 -2.15 -9.05
CA LEU A 4 24.14 -3.49 -9.02
C LEU A 4 24.25 -4.04 -10.44
N SER A 5 25.40 -4.64 -10.74
CA SER A 5 25.61 -5.42 -11.96
C SER A 5 25.00 -6.82 -11.85
N LEU A 6 24.88 -7.52 -12.97
CA LEU A 6 24.41 -8.91 -12.99
C LEU A 6 25.24 -9.83 -12.09
N ASP A 7 26.58 -9.69 -12.09
CA ASP A 7 27.47 -10.53 -11.29
C ASP A 7 27.31 -10.26 -9.78
N GLU A 8 27.08 -9.00 -9.39
CA GLU A 8 26.78 -8.65 -8.00
C GLU A 8 25.43 -9.24 -7.56
N VAL A 9 24.40 -9.21 -8.42
CA VAL A 9 23.10 -9.84 -8.13
C VAL A 9 23.25 -11.36 -7.99
N LYS A 10 24.06 -12.01 -8.84
CA LYS A 10 24.39 -13.44 -8.72
C LYS A 10 25.07 -13.79 -7.39
N ALA A 11 25.92 -12.91 -6.88
CA ALA A 11 26.56 -13.12 -5.58
C ALA A 11 25.55 -13.14 -4.42
N TYR A 12 24.49 -12.33 -4.50
CA TYR A 12 23.41 -12.34 -3.51
C TYR A 12 22.48 -13.57 -3.61
N ALA A 13 22.44 -14.24 -4.76
CA ALA A 13 21.53 -15.38 -5.00
C ALA A 13 21.79 -16.60 -4.09
N ALA A 14 22.97 -16.70 -3.47
CA ALA A 14 23.27 -17.74 -2.50
C ALA A 14 22.44 -17.63 -1.20
N ASP A 15 22.11 -16.42 -0.77
CA ASP A 15 21.49 -16.15 0.53
C ASP A 15 20.09 -15.55 0.44
N TYR A 16 19.70 -15.00 -0.72
CA TYR A 16 18.49 -14.22 -0.92
C TYR A 16 17.67 -14.74 -2.11
N THR A 17 16.34 -14.63 -2.00
CA THR A 17 15.42 -15.07 -3.05
C THR A 17 15.02 -13.94 -4.02
N ALA A 18 15.26 -12.70 -3.62
CA ALA A 18 15.11 -11.54 -4.48
C ALA A 18 16.13 -10.46 -4.10
N VAL A 19 16.58 -9.67 -5.09
CA VAL A 19 17.59 -8.61 -4.90
C VAL A 19 17.08 -7.32 -5.52
N PRO A 20 17.01 -6.19 -4.78
CA PRO A 20 16.55 -4.92 -5.31
C PRO A 20 17.62 -4.28 -6.20
N VAL A 21 17.32 -4.20 -7.48
CA VAL A 21 18.11 -3.46 -8.48
C VAL A 21 17.43 -2.13 -8.72
N ALA A 22 18.19 -1.05 -8.73
CA ALA A 22 17.66 0.29 -8.83
C ALA A 22 18.45 1.18 -9.79
N LYS A 23 17.71 2.14 -10.38
CA LYS A 23 18.28 3.27 -11.12
C LYS A 23 17.96 4.57 -10.36
N GLU A 24 18.99 5.37 -10.15
CA GLU A 24 18.87 6.71 -9.59
C GLU A 24 18.65 7.74 -10.72
N CYS A 25 17.65 8.60 -10.53
CA CYS A 25 17.31 9.72 -11.42
C CYS A 25 17.18 11.01 -10.60
N PHE A 26 17.27 12.16 -11.25
CA PHE A 26 16.99 13.46 -10.63
C PHE A 26 15.48 13.72 -10.57
N ALA A 27 15.03 14.37 -9.49
CA ALA A 27 13.61 14.67 -9.25
C ALA A 27 13.22 16.12 -9.61
N ASP A 28 14.08 16.86 -10.32
CA ASP A 28 13.94 18.29 -10.52
C ASP A 28 12.65 18.71 -11.24
N MET A 29 12.14 17.87 -12.11
CA MET A 29 10.96 18.15 -12.95
C MET A 29 9.75 17.26 -12.67
N VAL A 30 9.87 16.30 -11.75
CA VAL A 30 8.84 15.28 -11.51
C VAL A 30 8.42 15.27 -10.04
N THR A 31 7.13 15.43 -9.79
CA THR A 31 6.55 15.28 -8.45
C THR A 31 5.86 13.93 -8.30
N PRO A 32 5.72 13.38 -7.06
CA PRO A 32 4.98 12.15 -6.84
C PRO A 32 3.56 12.18 -7.42
N LEU A 33 2.81 13.27 -7.19
CA LEU A 33 1.46 13.42 -7.72
C LEU A 33 1.44 13.54 -9.26
N GLY A 34 2.44 14.24 -9.85
CA GLY A 34 2.58 14.32 -11.30
C GLY A 34 2.81 12.95 -11.93
N PHE A 35 3.70 12.14 -11.35
CA PHE A 35 3.94 10.79 -11.83
C PHE A 35 2.74 9.86 -11.60
N LEU A 36 2.06 9.98 -10.45
CA LEU A 36 0.84 9.23 -10.19
C LEU A 36 -0.24 9.46 -11.25
N ALA A 37 -0.38 10.70 -11.75
CA ALA A 37 -1.31 11.00 -12.83
C ALA A 37 -0.96 10.25 -14.14
N THR A 38 0.33 10.01 -14.41
CA THR A 38 0.77 9.16 -15.53
C THR A 38 0.43 7.70 -15.28
N VAL A 39 0.70 7.18 -14.07
CA VAL A 39 0.39 5.81 -13.66
C VAL A 39 -1.11 5.52 -13.78
N LYS A 40 -1.98 6.42 -13.33
CA LYS A 40 -3.46 6.28 -13.44
C LYS A 40 -3.96 6.09 -14.87
N ASN A 41 -3.21 6.51 -15.88
CA ASN A 41 -3.58 6.30 -17.28
C ASN A 41 -3.19 4.90 -17.81
N SER A 42 -2.29 4.19 -17.12
CA SER A 42 -1.72 2.91 -17.55
C SER A 42 -2.07 1.74 -16.64
N SER A 43 -2.38 1.98 -15.38
CA SER A 43 -2.67 0.94 -14.37
C SER A 43 -3.92 1.27 -13.58
N SER A 44 -4.73 0.24 -13.29
CA SER A 44 -5.89 0.34 -12.37
C SER A 44 -5.49 0.15 -10.91
N ASP A 45 -4.36 -0.51 -10.67
CA ASP A 45 -3.90 -0.94 -9.35
C ASP A 45 -2.58 -0.26 -9.02
N TYR A 46 -2.64 0.72 -8.13
CA TYR A 46 -1.49 1.52 -7.73
C TYR A 46 -1.66 2.01 -6.29
N PHE A 47 -0.56 2.46 -5.70
CA PHE A 47 -0.58 3.19 -4.43
C PHE A 47 0.33 4.41 -4.47
N LEU A 48 0.03 5.37 -3.62
CA LEU A 48 0.93 6.44 -3.20
C LEU A 48 0.98 6.44 -1.67
N LEU A 49 2.17 6.25 -1.11
CA LEU A 49 2.46 6.50 0.30
C LEU A 49 3.24 7.80 0.40
N GLU A 50 2.64 8.80 1.00
CA GLU A 50 3.24 10.12 1.17
C GLU A 50 3.09 10.59 2.62
N SER A 51 4.18 11.08 3.20
CA SER A 51 4.17 11.72 4.51
C SER A 51 4.46 13.21 4.37
N LEU A 52 3.75 14.03 5.14
CA LEU A 52 3.89 15.48 5.16
C LEU A 52 4.62 16.00 6.41
N GLU A 53 4.99 15.12 7.33
CA GLU A 53 5.72 15.52 8.54
C GLU A 53 7.15 15.96 8.21
N ASN A 54 7.65 16.98 8.93
CA ASN A 54 9.00 17.52 8.78
C ASN A 54 10.07 16.70 9.54
N ASP A 55 9.89 15.38 9.64
CA ASP A 55 10.87 14.49 10.26
C ASP A 55 11.77 13.88 9.18
N GLU A 56 13.07 14.15 9.26
CA GLU A 56 14.08 13.69 8.30
C GLU A 56 14.16 12.17 8.18
N ASN A 57 13.71 11.43 9.19
CA ASN A 57 13.76 9.97 9.22
C ASN A 57 12.48 9.31 8.70
N TRP A 58 11.29 9.83 9.06
CA TRP A 58 10.00 9.20 8.78
C TRP A 58 9.30 9.74 7.54
N SER A 59 9.52 11.01 7.18
CA SER A 59 8.85 11.67 6.05
C SER A 59 9.72 11.87 4.82
N ARG A 60 10.94 11.32 4.83
CA ARG A 60 11.93 11.52 3.78
C ARG A 60 11.49 11.04 2.41
N TYR A 61 10.78 9.92 2.36
CA TYR A 61 10.40 9.28 1.11
C TYR A 61 8.90 9.39 0.83
N SER A 62 8.55 9.54 -0.46
CA SER A 62 7.23 9.16 -0.99
C SER A 62 7.41 7.95 -1.89
N PHE A 63 6.48 6.99 -1.80
CA PHE A 63 6.54 5.74 -2.56
C PHE A 63 5.33 5.60 -3.47
N ILE A 64 5.57 5.20 -4.72
CA ILE A 64 4.55 4.83 -5.69
C ILE A 64 4.83 3.41 -6.18
N GLY A 65 3.84 2.54 -6.14
CA GLY A 65 3.86 1.25 -6.79
C GLY A 65 2.64 1.10 -7.69
N PHE A 66 2.76 0.29 -8.73
CA PHE A 66 1.69 -0.03 -9.66
C PHE A 66 1.92 -1.40 -10.31
N ASP A 67 0.86 -1.97 -10.90
CA ASP A 67 0.85 -3.33 -11.45
C ASP A 67 1.37 -4.36 -10.44
N PRO A 68 0.63 -4.64 -9.35
CA PRO A 68 1.02 -5.63 -8.35
C PRO A 68 1.16 -7.03 -8.96
N VAL A 69 2.11 -7.81 -8.47
CA VAL A 69 2.32 -9.21 -8.91
C VAL A 69 1.30 -10.16 -8.30
N LEU A 70 0.69 -9.77 -7.18
CA LEU A 70 -0.34 -10.54 -6.48
C LEU A 70 -1.29 -9.59 -5.77
N LYS A 71 -2.59 -9.89 -5.83
CA LYS A 71 -3.61 -9.31 -4.95
C LYS A 71 -4.12 -10.39 -4.02
N LEU A 72 -4.20 -10.09 -2.74
CA LEU A 72 -4.68 -11.00 -1.71
C LEU A 72 -5.76 -10.32 -0.89
N ARG A 73 -6.98 -10.84 -0.97
CA ARG A 73 -8.15 -10.32 -0.27
C ARG A 73 -8.77 -11.39 0.58
N CYS A 74 -9.30 -11.03 1.73
CA CYS A 74 -10.06 -11.94 2.58
C CYS A 74 -11.29 -11.25 3.16
N LYS A 75 -12.39 -12.01 3.26
CA LYS A 75 -13.59 -11.61 3.97
C LYS A 75 -14.27 -12.85 4.54
N ASP A 76 -14.64 -12.81 5.82
CA ASP A 76 -15.38 -13.88 6.49
C ASP A 76 -14.73 -15.27 6.31
N TYR A 77 -13.40 -15.35 6.47
CA TYR A 77 -12.57 -16.57 6.28
C TYR A 77 -12.42 -17.04 4.83
N GLU A 78 -13.09 -16.40 3.87
CA GLU A 78 -12.91 -16.67 2.45
C GLU A 78 -11.85 -15.73 1.87
N ALA A 79 -10.78 -16.30 1.35
CA ALA A 79 -9.66 -15.57 0.75
C ALA A 79 -9.60 -15.83 -0.75
N GLU A 80 -9.14 -14.81 -1.46
CA GLU A 80 -8.86 -14.87 -2.90
C GLU A 80 -7.46 -14.31 -3.17
N ALA A 81 -6.67 -15.08 -3.90
CA ALA A 81 -5.36 -14.67 -4.40
C ALA A 81 -5.41 -14.56 -5.92
N VAL A 82 -5.07 -13.38 -6.48
CA VAL A 82 -5.09 -13.11 -7.91
C VAL A 82 -3.70 -12.70 -8.37
N SER A 83 -3.13 -13.47 -9.33
CA SER A 83 -1.85 -13.15 -9.97
C SER A 83 -2.03 -13.23 -11.50
N GLY A 84 -1.89 -12.08 -12.18
CA GLY A 84 -2.21 -11.96 -13.60
C GLY A 84 -3.65 -12.36 -13.90
N SER A 85 -3.86 -13.38 -14.74
CA SER A 85 -5.18 -13.95 -15.06
C SER A 85 -5.60 -15.11 -14.16
N ALA A 86 -4.72 -15.60 -13.29
CA ALA A 86 -5.00 -16.70 -12.39
C ALA A 86 -5.62 -16.20 -11.09
N ALA A 87 -6.75 -16.81 -10.68
CA ALA A 87 -7.39 -16.54 -9.41
C ALA A 87 -7.60 -17.85 -8.64
N VAL A 88 -7.23 -17.86 -7.37
CA VAL A 88 -7.39 -19.00 -6.48
C VAL A 88 -8.19 -18.57 -5.27
N LYS A 89 -9.30 -19.24 -4.99
CA LYS A 89 -10.12 -19.04 -3.79
C LYS A 89 -9.87 -20.17 -2.80
N PHE A 90 -9.77 -19.81 -1.53
CA PHE A 90 -9.54 -20.75 -0.44
C PHE A 90 -10.13 -20.22 0.87
N THR A 91 -10.37 -21.08 1.83
CA THR A 91 -10.75 -20.70 3.19
C THR A 91 -9.52 -20.73 4.09
N THR A 92 -9.44 -19.80 5.02
CA THR A 92 -8.35 -19.76 6.01
C THR A 92 -8.85 -19.25 7.34
N VAL A 93 -8.45 -19.94 8.42
CA VAL A 93 -8.70 -19.49 9.80
C VAL A 93 -7.57 -18.60 10.32
N ASP A 94 -6.41 -18.64 9.68
CA ASP A 94 -5.25 -17.80 9.99
C ASP A 94 -4.70 -17.15 8.70
N PRO A 95 -5.29 -16.02 8.29
CA PRO A 95 -4.84 -15.30 7.11
C PRO A 95 -3.45 -14.67 7.28
N LEU A 96 -3.01 -14.40 8.52
CA LEU A 96 -1.66 -13.86 8.76
C LEU A 96 -0.58 -14.87 8.42
N GLU A 97 -0.80 -16.16 8.73
CA GLU A 97 0.15 -17.21 8.35
C GLU A 97 0.29 -17.29 6.83
N LYS A 98 -0.82 -17.17 6.09
CA LYS A 98 -0.77 -17.14 4.62
C LYS A 98 0.00 -15.95 4.07
N ILE A 99 -0.16 -14.77 4.67
CA ILE A 99 0.62 -13.58 4.31
C ILE A 99 2.12 -13.81 4.58
N LYS A 100 2.48 -14.42 5.71
CA LYS A 100 3.86 -14.76 6.06
C LYS A 100 4.48 -15.79 5.11
N GLU A 101 3.72 -16.83 4.73
CA GLU A 101 4.17 -17.82 3.73
C GLU A 101 4.57 -17.13 2.42
N ILE A 102 3.71 -16.24 1.91
CA ILE A 102 4.00 -15.49 0.68
C ILE A 102 5.22 -14.58 0.84
N LEU A 103 5.31 -13.85 1.97
CA LEU A 103 6.46 -12.98 2.24
C LEU A 103 7.77 -13.75 2.42
N ALA A 104 7.72 -14.98 2.91
CA ALA A 104 8.90 -15.84 3.06
C ALA A 104 9.56 -16.18 1.70
N GLU A 105 8.82 -16.11 0.60
CA GLU A 105 9.35 -16.25 -0.76
C GLU A 105 10.22 -15.04 -1.19
N TYR A 106 10.18 -13.93 -0.43
CA TYR A 106 10.87 -12.68 -0.73
C TYR A 106 11.90 -12.33 0.36
N LYS A 107 12.95 -13.13 0.47
CA LYS A 107 14.10 -12.81 1.32
C LYS A 107 15.00 -11.82 0.57
N VAL A 108 15.01 -10.56 0.99
CA VAL A 108 15.63 -9.44 0.28
C VAL A 108 16.77 -8.83 1.10
N PRO A 109 17.95 -8.55 0.51
CA PRO A 109 19.05 -7.87 1.22
C PRO A 109 18.76 -6.38 1.38
N ALA A 110 19.26 -5.80 2.47
CA ALA A 110 19.34 -4.35 2.60
C ALA A 110 20.50 -3.82 1.73
N ILE A 111 20.18 -3.05 0.70
CA ILE A 111 21.17 -2.45 -0.19
C ILE A 111 21.50 -1.03 0.27
N LYS A 112 22.79 -0.75 0.41
CA LYS A 112 23.28 0.58 0.80
C LYS A 112 22.73 1.66 -0.15
N ASN A 113 22.31 2.78 0.42
CA ASN A 113 21.73 3.95 -0.26
C ASN A 113 20.33 3.76 -0.86
N LEU A 114 19.71 2.61 -0.79
CA LEU A 114 18.29 2.44 -1.08
C LEU A 114 17.45 2.69 0.18
N PRO A 115 16.17 3.07 0.03
CA PRO A 115 15.23 3.08 1.13
C PRO A 115 15.03 1.67 1.70
N LEU A 116 14.59 1.56 2.96
CA LEU A 116 14.31 0.26 3.58
C LEU A 116 13.13 -0.47 2.91
N PHE A 117 12.15 0.29 2.41
CA PHE A 117 11.02 -0.26 1.68
C PHE A 117 11.36 -0.31 0.18
N THR A 118 11.61 -1.51 -0.33
CA THR A 118 11.96 -1.78 -1.73
C THR A 118 10.91 -2.61 -2.46
N GLY A 119 9.85 -3.02 -1.77
CA GLY A 119 8.74 -3.84 -2.27
C GLY A 119 8.03 -4.52 -1.11
N GLY A 120 6.94 -5.24 -1.39
CA GLY A 120 6.17 -5.93 -0.39
C GLY A 120 4.67 -5.70 -0.51
N PHE A 121 3.91 -6.11 0.51
CA PHE A 121 2.49 -5.88 0.55
C PHE A 121 2.14 -4.45 0.94
N VAL A 122 1.23 -3.85 0.18
CA VAL A 122 0.59 -2.56 0.48
C VAL A 122 -0.92 -2.73 0.38
N GLY A 123 -1.67 -2.17 1.33
CA GLY A 123 -3.11 -2.24 1.38
C GLY A 123 -3.62 -1.93 2.78
N TYR A 124 -4.73 -2.53 3.17
CA TYR A 124 -5.31 -2.28 4.49
C TYR A 124 -5.74 -3.58 5.18
N PHE A 125 -5.74 -3.51 6.52
CA PHE A 125 -6.48 -4.42 7.40
C PHE A 125 -7.69 -3.66 7.93
N GLY A 126 -8.89 -4.19 7.68
CA GLY A 126 -10.13 -3.66 8.21
C GLY A 126 -10.22 -3.83 9.73
N TYR A 127 -11.08 -3.04 10.38
CA TYR A 127 -11.29 -3.18 11.82
C TYR A 127 -11.75 -4.61 12.20
N ASP A 128 -12.59 -5.21 11.37
CA ASP A 128 -13.15 -6.55 11.59
C ASP A 128 -12.10 -7.68 11.51
N PHE A 129 -10.86 -7.35 11.07
CA PHE A 129 -9.73 -8.29 11.08
C PHE A 129 -9.40 -8.84 12.47
N TYR A 130 -9.79 -8.14 13.54
CA TYR A 130 -9.58 -8.61 14.92
C TYR A 130 -10.18 -10.00 15.18
N GLN A 131 -11.21 -10.42 14.42
CA GLN A 131 -11.85 -11.74 14.56
C GLN A 131 -10.88 -12.91 14.37
N TYR A 132 -9.79 -12.70 13.60
CA TYR A 132 -8.75 -13.69 13.36
C TYR A 132 -7.67 -13.70 14.46
N CYS A 133 -7.52 -12.57 15.18
CA CYS A 133 -6.46 -12.40 16.16
C CYS A 133 -6.94 -12.63 17.59
N GLU A 134 -8.24 -12.45 17.87
CA GLU A 134 -8.80 -12.47 19.24
C GLU A 134 -10.06 -13.33 19.31
N PRO A 135 -9.91 -14.66 19.47
CA PRO A 135 -11.05 -15.61 19.51
C PRO A 135 -12.01 -15.38 20.68
N ALA A 136 -11.57 -14.69 21.76
CA ALA A 136 -12.40 -14.38 22.92
C ALA A 136 -13.50 -13.35 22.59
N ILE A 137 -13.31 -12.54 21.56
CA ILE A 137 -14.27 -11.52 21.15
C ILE A 137 -15.21 -12.11 20.08
N LYS A 138 -16.51 -12.19 20.40
CA LYS A 138 -17.50 -12.63 19.46
C LYS A 138 -17.75 -11.56 18.39
N PHE A 139 -17.52 -11.92 17.14
CA PHE A 139 -17.84 -11.08 16.00
C PHE A 139 -19.35 -11.08 15.73
N ASP A 140 -19.95 -9.89 15.67
CA ASP A 140 -21.37 -9.71 15.36
C ASP A 140 -21.55 -9.48 13.84
N LYS A 141 -21.83 -10.53 13.11
CA LYS A 141 -22.01 -10.47 11.64
C LYS A 141 -23.08 -9.47 11.16
N ALA A 142 -24.05 -9.14 12.03
CA ALA A 142 -25.07 -8.13 11.69
C ALA A 142 -24.49 -6.70 11.61
N LYS A 143 -23.30 -6.49 12.17
CA LYS A 143 -22.56 -5.22 12.11
C LYS A 143 -21.40 -5.22 11.13
N ALA A 144 -21.21 -6.32 10.41
CA ALA A 144 -20.18 -6.44 9.39
C ALA A 144 -20.32 -5.34 8.33
N THR A 145 -19.20 -4.84 7.85
CA THR A 145 -19.15 -3.88 6.75
C THR A 145 -19.04 -4.62 5.42
N ASP A 146 -19.30 -3.93 4.31
CA ASP A 146 -19.06 -4.50 2.96
C ASP A 146 -17.58 -4.54 2.58
N PHE A 147 -16.71 -3.92 3.40
CA PHE A 147 -15.26 -3.95 3.19
C PHE A 147 -14.69 -5.34 3.47
N ALA A 148 -13.61 -5.67 2.75
CA ALA A 148 -12.81 -6.85 3.06
C ALA A 148 -12.17 -6.73 4.45
N ASP A 149 -11.94 -7.86 5.11
CA ASP A 149 -11.22 -7.88 6.39
C ASP A 149 -9.77 -7.48 6.19
N PHE A 150 -9.20 -7.83 5.03
CA PHE A 150 -8.01 -7.18 4.49
C PHE A 150 -8.03 -7.21 2.95
N ASP A 151 -7.34 -6.26 2.34
CA ASP A 151 -7.11 -6.15 0.91
C ASP A 151 -5.69 -5.66 0.68
N LEU A 152 -4.83 -6.55 0.19
CA LEU A 152 -3.39 -6.36 0.07
C LEU A 152 -2.93 -6.60 -1.36
N MET A 153 -2.03 -5.78 -1.83
CA MET A 153 -1.36 -5.91 -3.13
C MET A 153 0.14 -6.06 -2.91
N LEU A 154 0.74 -7.08 -3.53
CA LEU A 154 2.19 -7.33 -3.47
C LEU A 154 2.87 -6.67 -4.66
N PHE A 155 3.82 -5.81 -4.37
CA PHE A 155 4.60 -5.09 -5.36
C PHE A 155 6.06 -5.55 -5.33
N ASP A 156 6.58 -5.97 -6.48
CA ASP A 156 8.00 -6.31 -6.69
C ASP A 156 8.79 -5.15 -7.29
N LYS A 157 8.09 -4.06 -7.67
CA LYS A 157 8.67 -2.81 -8.17
C LYS A 157 8.02 -1.61 -7.51
N LEU A 158 8.79 -0.56 -7.31
CA LEU A 158 8.30 0.72 -6.81
C LEU A 158 9.22 1.88 -7.19
N ILE A 159 8.69 3.08 -7.08
CA ILE A 159 9.41 4.33 -7.27
C ILE A 159 9.44 5.06 -5.94
N ALA A 160 10.66 5.37 -5.45
CA ALA A 160 10.89 6.12 -4.23
C ALA A 160 11.39 7.52 -4.56
N PHE A 161 10.66 8.54 -4.13
CA PHE A 161 11.06 9.94 -4.22
C PHE A 161 11.75 10.33 -2.91
N ASP A 162 13.05 10.57 -2.95
CA ASP A 162 13.85 11.06 -1.83
C ASP A 162 13.75 12.60 -1.77
N LYS A 163 12.92 13.12 -0.89
CA LYS A 163 12.67 14.56 -0.72
C LYS A 163 13.91 15.30 -0.21
N LEU A 164 14.75 14.62 0.58
CA LEU A 164 15.96 15.23 1.15
C LEU A 164 17.06 15.39 0.10
N LYS A 165 17.26 14.36 -0.73
CA LYS A 165 18.30 14.37 -1.76
C LYS A 165 17.82 14.84 -3.12
N GLN A 166 16.52 15.10 -3.29
CA GLN A 166 15.86 15.45 -4.56
C GLN A 166 16.18 14.42 -5.66
N LYS A 167 16.05 13.14 -5.32
CA LYS A 167 16.33 12.02 -6.21
C LYS A 167 15.13 11.07 -6.29
N ILE A 168 15.08 10.36 -7.39
CA ILE A 168 14.11 9.28 -7.62
C ILE A 168 14.89 7.99 -7.75
N TYR A 169 14.45 6.96 -7.01
CA TYR A 169 14.93 5.59 -7.18
C TYR A 169 13.82 4.77 -7.84
N ILE A 170 14.10 4.24 -9.02
CA ILE A 170 13.26 3.24 -9.69
C ILE A 170 13.82 1.89 -9.24
N ILE A 171 13.04 1.13 -8.49
CA ILE A 171 13.47 -0.10 -7.83
C ILE A 171 12.68 -1.28 -8.38
N VAL A 172 13.35 -2.35 -8.79
CA VAL A 172 12.74 -3.62 -9.21
C VAL A 172 13.45 -4.75 -8.48
N ASN A 173 12.69 -5.65 -7.85
CA ASN A 173 13.21 -6.82 -7.17
C ASN A 173 13.44 -7.95 -8.18
N VAL A 174 14.69 -8.33 -8.36
CA VAL A 174 15.12 -9.42 -9.25
C VAL A 174 15.03 -10.74 -8.50
N LYS A 175 14.12 -11.64 -8.88
CA LYS A 175 14.07 -13.00 -8.32
C LYS A 175 15.31 -13.79 -8.71
N THR A 176 15.82 -14.60 -7.78
CA THR A 176 17.11 -15.31 -7.92
C THR A 176 16.99 -16.73 -8.48
N ASP A 177 15.79 -17.20 -8.76
CA ASP A 177 15.51 -18.50 -9.39
C ASP A 177 16.04 -18.60 -10.84
N ASN A 178 16.04 -17.48 -11.57
CA ASN A 178 16.61 -17.34 -12.91
C ASN A 178 17.20 -15.93 -13.09
N VAL A 179 18.36 -15.71 -12.49
CA VAL A 179 18.94 -14.37 -12.30
C VAL A 179 19.12 -13.63 -13.63
N GLU A 180 19.64 -14.28 -14.66
CA GLU A 180 19.93 -13.64 -15.96
C GLU A 180 18.65 -13.11 -16.63
N VAL A 181 17.62 -13.95 -16.67
CA VAL A 181 16.33 -13.59 -17.30
C VAL A 181 15.63 -12.50 -16.49
N ASN A 182 15.63 -12.65 -15.17
CA ASN A 182 14.97 -11.71 -14.27
C ASN A 182 15.70 -10.37 -14.19
N TYR A 183 17.04 -10.36 -14.27
CA TYR A 183 17.82 -9.13 -14.35
C TYR A 183 17.54 -8.37 -15.66
N ALA A 184 17.55 -9.06 -16.80
CA ALA A 184 17.23 -8.45 -18.09
C ALA A 184 15.77 -7.94 -18.13
N ARG A 185 14.83 -8.62 -17.43
CA ARG A 185 13.46 -8.10 -17.25
C ARG A 185 13.47 -6.81 -16.43
N ALA A 186 14.17 -6.79 -15.31
CA ALA A 186 14.27 -5.62 -14.43
C ALA A 186 14.87 -4.41 -15.16
N GLU A 187 15.91 -4.59 -15.99
CA GLU A 187 16.47 -3.51 -16.81
C GLU A 187 15.43 -2.91 -17.75
N ARG A 188 14.64 -3.75 -18.42
CA ARG A 188 13.57 -3.29 -19.32
C ARG A 188 12.48 -2.54 -18.57
N GLU A 189 12.05 -3.05 -17.41
CA GLU A 189 11.04 -2.40 -16.57
C GLU A 189 11.54 -1.05 -16.03
N ILE A 190 12.77 -0.98 -15.54
CA ILE A 190 13.39 0.26 -15.06
C ILE A 190 13.44 1.31 -16.20
N ASN A 191 13.85 0.92 -17.40
CA ASN A 191 13.93 1.82 -18.54
C ASN A 191 12.53 2.28 -19.00
N ALA A 192 11.52 1.39 -18.95
CA ALA A 192 10.13 1.76 -19.25
C ALA A 192 9.57 2.77 -18.24
N ILE A 193 9.81 2.55 -16.94
CA ILE A 193 9.40 3.48 -15.88
C ILE A 193 10.11 4.83 -16.02
N GLU A 194 11.41 4.83 -16.32
CA GLU A 194 12.15 6.07 -16.61
C GLU A 194 11.56 6.84 -17.79
N ALA A 195 11.17 6.14 -18.85
CA ALA A 195 10.48 6.76 -19.99
C ALA A 195 9.13 7.37 -19.57
N MET A 196 8.38 6.71 -18.67
CA MET A 196 7.14 7.26 -18.10
C MET A 196 7.39 8.52 -17.26
N LEU A 197 8.46 8.56 -16.46
CA LEU A 197 8.85 9.75 -15.67
C LEU A 197 9.15 10.96 -16.54
N ASN A 198 9.68 10.74 -17.74
CA ASN A 198 10.03 11.79 -18.69
C ASN A 198 8.86 12.23 -19.59
N GLN A 199 7.67 11.62 -19.47
CA GLN A 199 6.50 12.03 -20.22
C GLN A 199 5.89 13.30 -19.64
N PRO A 200 5.51 14.28 -20.49
CA PRO A 200 4.83 15.47 -19.99
C PRO A 200 3.45 15.10 -19.45
N VAL A 201 3.23 15.37 -18.18
CA VAL A 201 1.93 15.20 -17.54
C VAL A 201 0.98 16.29 -18.09
N LYS A 202 -0.11 15.89 -18.72
CA LYS A 202 -1.22 16.79 -19.01
C LYS A 202 -2.16 16.77 -17.79
N PRO A 203 -2.18 17.81 -16.96
CA PRO A 203 -3.09 17.83 -15.84
C PRO A 203 -4.53 17.82 -16.38
N LYS A 204 -5.35 16.90 -15.88
CA LYS A 204 -6.79 16.99 -16.11
C LYS A 204 -7.30 18.29 -15.50
N PRO A 205 -8.18 19.04 -16.16
CA PRO A 205 -8.76 20.24 -15.58
C PRO A 205 -9.48 19.85 -14.28
N PHE A 206 -9.27 20.64 -13.24
CA PHE A 206 -9.95 20.46 -11.97
C PHE A 206 -11.46 20.68 -12.18
N THR A 207 -12.25 19.62 -12.08
CA THR A 207 -13.71 19.69 -12.08
C THR A 207 -14.17 19.82 -10.63
N ARG A 208 -14.92 20.90 -10.33
CA ARG A 208 -15.51 21.07 -9.00
C ARG A 208 -16.55 19.97 -8.80
N ALA A 209 -16.31 19.10 -7.85
CA ALA A 209 -17.27 18.07 -7.49
C ALA A 209 -18.50 18.68 -6.80
N ASN A 210 -19.69 18.19 -7.13
CA ASN A 210 -20.89 18.48 -6.36
C ASN A 210 -21.00 17.47 -5.22
N LEU A 211 -20.91 17.99 -4.00
CA LEU A 211 -21.15 17.20 -2.81
C LEU A 211 -22.63 17.26 -2.47
N GLY A 212 -23.30 16.11 -2.43
CA GLY A 212 -24.69 15.99 -1.97
C GLY A 212 -24.84 16.36 -0.50
N LYS A 213 -26.08 16.32 0.01
CA LYS A 213 -26.35 16.63 1.41
C LYS A 213 -25.64 15.62 2.32
N ILE A 214 -24.87 16.14 3.28
CA ILE A 214 -24.23 15.32 4.30
C ILE A 214 -25.31 14.78 5.25
N LYS A 215 -25.35 13.46 5.40
CA LYS A 215 -26.25 12.74 6.32
C LYS A 215 -25.42 12.14 7.44
N SER A 216 -25.91 12.25 8.67
CA SER A 216 -25.33 11.59 9.83
C SER A 216 -26.11 10.32 10.15
N ASN A 217 -25.41 9.27 10.63
CA ASN A 217 -26.03 8.01 11.10
C ASN A 217 -26.68 8.15 12.47
N GLN A 218 -26.53 9.29 13.15
CA GLN A 218 -27.12 9.54 14.46
C GLN A 218 -27.46 11.03 14.64
N SER A 219 -28.43 11.31 15.52
CA SER A 219 -28.82 12.67 15.84
C SER A 219 -27.77 13.36 16.73
N ARG A 220 -27.78 14.69 16.73
CA ARG A 220 -26.92 15.50 17.63
C ARG A 220 -27.20 15.22 19.10
N GLU A 221 -28.46 15.03 19.44
CA GLU A 221 -28.86 14.72 20.83
C GLU A 221 -28.31 13.35 21.27
N PHE A 222 -28.47 12.32 20.43
CA PHE A 222 -27.92 11.00 20.70
C PHE A 222 -26.39 11.05 20.87
N TYR A 223 -25.68 11.77 20.00
CA TYR A 223 -24.23 11.95 20.09
C TYR A 223 -23.84 12.62 21.41
N ASN A 224 -24.49 13.72 21.79
CA ASN A 224 -24.20 14.43 23.03
C ASN A 224 -24.42 13.55 24.27
N ASN A 225 -25.52 12.80 24.30
CA ASN A 225 -25.82 11.86 25.40
C ASN A 225 -24.77 10.74 25.49
N SER A 226 -24.30 10.22 24.33
CA SER A 226 -23.24 9.22 24.27
C SER A 226 -21.92 9.77 24.82
N ILE A 227 -21.53 10.99 24.45
CA ILE A 227 -20.35 11.66 25.00
C ILE A 227 -20.46 11.86 26.51
N ALA A 228 -21.63 12.28 27.01
CA ALA A 228 -21.85 12.41 28.46
C ALA A 228 -21.64 11.07 29.17
N ARG A 229 -22.16 9.97 28.61
CA ARG A 229 -21.97 8.61 29.13
C ARG A 229 -20.51 8.17 29.09
N CYS A 230 -19.76 8.47 28.03
CA CYS A 230 -18.33 8.20 27.95
C CYS A 230 -17.56 8.90 29.07
N ARG A 231 -17.90 10.16 29.36
CA ARG A 231 -17.30 10.94 30.45
C ARG A 231 -17.53 10.31 31.82
N GLU A 232 -18.71 9.73 32.05
CA GLU A 232 -19.01 9.04 33.31
C GLU A 232 -18.18 7.75 33.45
N TYR A 233 -17.98 6.98 32.39
CA TYR A 233 -17.10 5.81 32.41
C TYR A 233 -15.65 6.20 32.76
N ILE A 234 -15.13 7.29 32.18
CA ILE A 234 -13.79 7.79 32.49
C ILE A 234 -13.69 8.23 33.96
N LYS A 235 -14.69 8.97 34.48
CA LYS A 235 -14.71 9.39 35.90
C LYS A 235 -14.74 8.23 36.86
N LYS A 236 -15.42 7.14 36.54
CA LYS A 236 -15.48 5.91 37.33
C LYS A 236 -14.21 5.07 37.29
N GLY A 237 -13.30 5.37 36.36
CA GLY A 237 -12.09 4.58 36.16
C GLY A 237 -12.29 3.33 35.27
N ASP A 238 -13.46 3.16 34.64
CA ASP A 238 -13.75 2.04 33.76
C ASP A 238 -12.90 2.12 32.46
N ALA A 239 -12.51 3.32 32.05
CA ALA A 239 -11.62 3.58 30.91
C ALA A 239 -10.86 4.90 31.13
N PHE A 240 -9.63 5.00 30.63
CA PHE A 240 -8.87 6.25 30.65
C PHE A 240 -9.08 7.10 29.40
N GLN A 241 -9.47 6.47 28.30
CA GLN A 241 -9.78 7.11 27.00
C GLN A 241 -10.90 6.36 26.30
N ILE A 242 -11.84 7.10 25.69
CA ILE A 242 -12.87 6.55 24.82
C ILE A 242 -12.93 7.39 23.55
N VAL A 243 -12.78 6.75 22.38
CA VAL A 243 -12.97 7.38 21.08
C VAL A 243 -14.36 7.02 20.56
N TYR A 244 -15.29 7.97 20.67
CA TYR A 244 -16.65 7.80 20.18
C TYR A 244 -16.79 8.33 18.77
N SER A 245 -17.21 7.49 17.82
CA SER A 245 -17.26 7.83 16.39
C SER A 245 -18.67 8.09 15.88
N GLN A 246 -18.74 8.86 14.80
CA GLN A 246 -19.96 9.18 14.07
C GLN A 246 -19.67 9.04 12.56
N ARG A 247 -20.62 8.50 11.79
CA ARG A 247 -20.50 8.40 10.33
C ARG A 247 -21.27 9.51 9.66
N PHE A 248 -20.59 10.21 8.77
CA PHE A 248 -21.19 11.13 7.82
C PHE A 248 -21.10 10.52 6.43
N THR A 249 -22.20 10.56 5.69
CA THR A 249 -22.29 10.11 4.30
C THR A 249 -22.76 11.22 3.40
N ALA A 250 -22.21 11.31 2.21
CA ALA A 250 -22.67 12.22 1.16
C ALA A 250 -22.54 11.53 -0.20
N GLU A 251 -23.43 11.85 -1.11
CA GLU A 251 -23.31 11.46 -2.51
C GLU A 251 -22.25 12.34 -3.17
N TYR A 252 -21.45 11.74 -4.04
CA TYR A 252 -20.38 12.39 -4.75
C TYR A 252 -20.45 12.02 -6.25
N ASP A 253 -20.46 13.01 -7.13
CA ASP A 253 -20.73 12.85 -8.55
C ASP A 253 -19.53 13.05 -9.47
N SER A 254 -18.31 12.99 -8.93
CA SER A 254 -17.09 13.22 -9.69
C SER A 254 -16.09 12.08 -9.50
N ASP A 255 -15.15 11.91 -10.45
CA ASP A 255 -14.01 11.02 -10.31
C ASP A 255 -13.08 11.48 -9.18
N LEU A 256 -12.61 10.51 -8.39
CA LEU A 256 -11.66 10.72 -7.30
C LEU A 256 -10.22 10.80 -7.83
#